data_090aba3d553f330d6cd9fd3439d2ea9d
#
_entry.id   090aba3d553f330d6cd9fd3439d2ea9d
#
_cell.length_a   1.000
_cell.length_b   1.000
_cell.length_c   1.000
_cell.angle_alpha   90.00
_cell.angle_beta   90.00
_cell.angle_gamma   90.00
#
_symmetry.space_group_name_H-M   'P 1'
#
loop_
_entity.id
_entity.type
_entity.pdbx_description
1 polymer ?
#
loop_
_entity_poly.entity_id
_entity_poly.type
_entity_poly.pdbx_seq_one_letter_code
_entity_poly.pdbx_strand_id
1 'polypeptide(L)'
;MRLAALALVVLPLHAQQIYDLLLKNGRVLDPANRRDGRFDVAIAGNKIARVAADIPAAHARRVVNAGGYIVTPGLIDIHTHFDAQGAWLNLDPDYHALSSGVTTAVDAGSSGHKNFEAFKSEVIDGARVRLLAFLNIVGAGMYGAEVENNVAEMDAQAAAGMVKKHRDLIVGIKTAHYQPADWEAVDRAVKAAELSKSVVMVDFHPKPGRDYPELILKHMRPGDIHTHFYGRLTPQLDASKKVQPYMWEARKRGVLFDVGHGSGSFWFRIAEPAIKQGFLPDTISTDIHKNSVMLPRATMITTMSKFLNLGLTLEQVVERATIRPAKVIRRPELGTLSEGAGADIAVIEVQHGTFEFLDSGFGKHIGDRNLRCALTVRNGRVVWDTDGISLTDWTAAGPYSNYR
;
A
#
# COMPACT_ATOMS: atom_id res chain seq x y z
N MET A 1 44.09 61.10 22.66
CA MET A 1 42.84 60.75 21.99
C MET A 1 42.89 59.27 21.59
N ARG A 2 42.15 58.44 22.29
CA ARG A 2 42.01 56.99 21.93
C ARG A 2 40.71 56.83 21.19
N LEU A 3 40.78 56.48 19.88
CA LEU A 3 39.61 56.08 19.10
C LEU A 3 39.19 54.68 19.51
N ALA A 4 37.98 54.55 20.05
CA ALA A 4 37.33 53.28 20.25
C ALA A 4 36.69 52.82 18.93
N ALA A 5 37.17 51.72 18.38
CA ALA A 5 36.55 51.08 17.22
C ALA A 5 35.32 50.31 17.67
N LEU A 6 34.14 50.71 17.24
CA LEU A 6 32.88 50.00 17.46
C LEU A 6 32.80 48.86 16.43
N ALA A 7 33.00 47.61 16.86
CA ALA A 7 32.80 46.45 15.99
C ALA A 7 31.28 46.17 15.84
N LEU A 8 30.73 46.38 14.66
CA LEU A 8 29.38 46.00 14.30
C LEU A 8 29.30 44.49 14.11
N VAL A 9 28.72 43.79 15.09
CA VAL A 9 28.42 42.35 14.98
C VAL A 9 27.18 42.20 14.04
N VAL A 10 27.43 41.89 12.80
CA VAL A 10 26.35 41.52 11.88
C VAL A 10 25.96 40.07 12.18
N LEU A 11 24.89 39.88 12.91
CA LEU A 11 24.28 38.54 13.07
C LEU A 11 23.68 38.14 11.70
N PRO A 12 23.98 36.93 11.22
CA PRO A 12 23.37 36.48 9.98
C PRO A 12 21.86 36.37 10.19
N LEU A 13 21.10 37.15 9.42
CA LEU A 13 19.66 36.96 9.29
C LEU A 13 19.45 35.60 8.62
N HIS A 14 19.20 34.56 9.42
CA HIS A 14 18.75 33.30 8.87
C HIS A 14 17.41 33.57 8.23
N ALA A 15 17.33 33.52 6.90
CA ALA A 15 16.07 33.59 6.17
C ALA A 15 15.13 32.52 6.77
N GLN A 16 14.04 32.98 7.37
CA GLN A 16 13.06 32.11 8.02
C GLN A 16 12.53 31.14 6.97
N GLN A 17 12.73 29.84 7.14
CA GLN A 17 12.27 28.84 6.20
C GLN A 17 10.73 28.88 6.16
N ILE A 18 10.17 29.18 5.01
CA ILE A 18 8.71 29.16 4.79
C ILE A 18 8.33 27.83 4.23
N TYR A 19 7.49 27.08 4.96
CA TYR A 19 6.92 25.81 4.52
C TYR A 19 5.71 26.05 3.59
N ASP A 20 5.48 25.18 2.65
CA ASP A 20 4.33 25.28 1.75
C ASP A 20 3.05 24.80 2.43
N LEU A 21 3.16 23.74 3.26
CA LEU A 21 2.06 23.17 4.03
C LEU A 21 2.55 22.75 5.42
N LEU A 22 1.73 23.00 6.43
CA LEU A 22 1.97 22.60 7.81
C LEU A 22 0.74 21.89 8.35
N LEU A 23 0.87 20.62 8.71
CA LEU A 23 -0.13 19.87 9.45
C LEU A 23 0.15 20.04 10.94
N LYS A 24 -0.75 20.72 11.67
CA LYS A 24 -0.57 21.03 13.10
C LYS A 24 -1.43 20.16 13.99
N ASN A 25 -0.92 19.92 15.21
CA ASN A 25 -1.63 19.33 16.35
C ASN A 25 -2.05 17.86 16.15
N GLY A 26 -1.64 17.20 15.08
CA GLY A 26 -2.00 15.80 14.81
C GLY A 26 -1.29 14.81 15.72
N ARG A 27 -1.90 13.65 15.97
CA ARG A 27 -1.18 12.49 16.49
C ARG A 27 -0.40 11.87 15.34
N VAL A 28 0.91 12.11 15.28
CA VAL A 28 1.77 11.48 14.27
C VAL A 28 2.04 10.05 14.68
N LEU A 29 1.65 9.11 13.82
CA LEU A 29 1.93 7.68 13.96
C LEU A 29 2.79 7.23 12.78
N ASP A 30 4.10 7.15 13.01
CA ASP A 30 5.10 6.76 12.02
C ASP A 30 5.94 5.59 12.55
N PRO A 31 5.55 4.34 12.27
CA PRO A 31 6.25 3.16 12.76
C PRO A 31 7.69 3.05 12.27
N ALA A 32 8.02 3.61 11.11
CA ALA A 32 9.39 3.62 10.58
C ALA A 32 10.35 4.36 11.51
N ASN A 33 9.89 5.44 12.14
CA ASN A 33 10.64 6.27 13.07
C ASN A 33 10.30 6.00 14.54
N ARG A 34 9.51 4.97 14.84
CA ARG A 34 9.01 4.65 16.19
C ARG A 34 8.36 5.88 16.84
N ARG A 35 7.63 6.66 16.06
CA ARG A 35 7.00 7.89 16.52
C ARG A 35 5.50 7.66 16.69
N ASP A 36 5.02 7.91 17.89
CA ASP A 36 3.59 7.95 18.24
C ASP A 36 3.39 9.07 19.27
N GLY A 37 2.76 10.15 18.85
CA GLY A 37 2.54 11.30 19.72
C GLY A 37 2.10 12.54 18.95
N ARG A 38 1.89 13.63 19.69
CA ARG A 38 1.49 14.91 19.12
C ARG A 38 2.69 15.63 18.53
N PHE A 39 2.68 15.78 17.21
CA PHE A 39 3.70 16.49 16.44
C PHE A 39 3.04 17.27 15.29
N ASP A 40 3.78 18.27 14.84
CA ASP A 40 3.49 18.99 13.61
C ASP A 40 4.37 18.43 12.48
N VAL A 41 3.83 18.43 11.25
CA VAL A 41 4.53 17.99 10.04
C VAL A 41 4.57 19.14 9.05
N ALA A 42 5.77 19.65 8.78
CA ALA A 42 6.00 20.72 7.81
C ALA A 42 6.52 20.16 6.48
N ILE A 43 6.02 20.71 5.39
CA ILE A 43 6.28 20.28 4.03
C ILE A 43 6.84 21.47 3.24
N ALA A 44 7.94 21.25 2.53
CA ALA A 44 8.52 22.20 1.57
C ALA A 44 8.70 21.50 0.22
N GLY A 45 8.10 22.04 -0.81
CA GLY A 45 8.02 21.39 -2.12
C GLY A 45 7.36 20.03 -2.01
N ASN A 46 8.08 19.00 -2.43
CA ASN A 46 7.62 17.61 -2.39
C ASN A 46 8.25 16.79 -1.24
N LYS A 47 8.81 17.43 -0.22
CA LYS A 47 9.55 16.79 0.87
C LYS A 47 8.96 17.09 2.24
N ILE A 48 9.07 16.11 3.14
CA ILE A 48 8.93 16.34 4.57
C ILE A 48 10.13 17.20 5.00
N ALA A 49 9.85 18.44 5.38
CA ALA A 49 10.90 19.38 5.76
C ALA A 49 11.25 19.28 7.26
N ARG A 50 10.22 19.05 8.11
CA ARG A 50 10.40 18.96 9.55
C ARG A 50 9.26 18.22 10.22
N VAL A 51 9.57 17.45 11.26
CA VAL A 51 8.58 16.87 12.17
C VAL A 51 8.99 17.21 13.60
N ALA A 52 8.22 18.07 14.28
CA ALA A 52 8.54 18.58 15.61
C ALA A 52 7.28 18.77 16.48
N ALA A 53 7.46 18.87 17.79
CA ALA A 53 6.34 19.01 18.72
C ALA A 53 5.54 20.32 18.54
N ASP A 54 6.22 21.39 18.12
CA ASP A 54 5.59 22.66 17.78
C ASP A 54 6.38 23.36 16.67
N ILE A 55 5.67 23.72 15.60
CA ILE A 55 6.20 24.52 14.50
C ILE A 55 5.30 25.76 14.38
N PRO A 56 5.87 26.98 14.50
CA PRO A 56 5.05 28.20 14.42
C PRO A 56 4.25 28.28 13.12
N ALA A 57 2.95 28.53 13.21
CA ALA A 57 2.06 28.64 12.05
C ALA A 57 2.52 29.75 11.05
N ALA A 58 3.16 30.81 11.56
CA ALA A 58 3.70 31.89 10.73
C ALA A 58 4.84 31.42 9.79
N HIS A 59 5.40 30.23 10.00
CA HIS A 59 6.42 29.65 9.12
C HIS A 59 5.83 28.89 7.93
N ALA A 60 4.52 28.86 7.74
CA ALA A 60 3.88 28.13 6.66
C ALA A 60 2.92 29.01 5.85
N ARG A 61 2.88 28.78 4.55
CA ARG A 61 1.93 29.43 3.63
C ARG A 61 0.51 28.94 3.85
N ARG A 62 0.37 27.66 4.18
CA ARG A 62 -0.91 26.99 4.44
C ARG A 62 -0.79 26.13 5.70
N VAL A 63 -1.75 26.28 6.59
CA VAL A 63 -1.82 25.53 7.85
C VAL A 63 -3.09 24.71 7.86
N VAL A 64 -2.99 23.43 8.14
CA VAL A 64 -4.11 22.51 8.34
C VAL A 64 -4.11 22.07 9.80
N ASN A 65 -5.20 22.28 10.50
CA ASN A 65 -5.35 21.76 11.85
C ASN A 65 -5.73 20.27 11.79
N ALA A 66 -4.79 19.41 12.13
CA ALA A 66 -4.97 17.97 12.22
C ALA A 66 -5.31 17.50 13.66
N GLY A 67 -5.73 18.42 14.53
CA GLY A 67 -6.16 18.07 15.90
C GLY A 67 -7.34 17.12 15.88
N GLY A 68 -7.24 16.00 16.61
CA GLY A 68 -8.22 14.92 16.60
C GLY A 68 -7.97 13.84 15.55
N TYR A 69 -7.08 14.08 14.59
CA TYR A 69 -6.71 13.14 13.54
C TYR A 69 -5.35 12.47 13.82
N ILE A 70 -5.13 11.37 13.13
CA ILE A 70 -3.85 10.64 13.09
C ILE A 70 -3.17 10.94 11.76
N VAL A 71 -1.96 11.44 11.83
CA VAL A 71 -1.11 11.73 10.68
C VAL A 71 -0.13 10.58 10.50
N THR A 72 -0.24 9.86 9.40
CA THR A 72 0.62 8.72 9.07
C THR A 72 1.42 8.99 7.80
N PRO A 73 2.51 8.25 7.52
CA PRO A 73 3.01 8.16 6.16
C PRO A 73 1.88 7.78 5.20
N GLY A 74 1.98 8.20 3.95
CA GLY A 74 1.04 7.78 2.92
C GLY A 74 0.94 6.26 2.85
N LEU A 75 -0.29 5.75 2.79
CA LEU A 75 -0.53 4.31 2.76
C LEU A 75 -0.02 3.69 1.46
N ILE A 76 0.40 2.44 1.53
CA ILE A 76 0.94 1.67 0.41
C ILE A 76 0.10 0.41 0.25
N ASP A 77 -0.57 0.30 -0.89
CA ASP A 77 -1.34 -0.88 -1.27
C ASP A 77 -0.56 -1.67 -2.32
N ILE A 78 -0.04 -2.83 -1.95
CA ILE A 78 0.80 -3.64 -2.84
C ILE A 78 0.02 -4.61 -3.73
N HIS A 79 -1.32 -4.58 -3.68
CA HIS A 79 -2.15 -5.47 -4.48
C HIS A 79 -3.39 -4.73 -4.98
N THR A 80 -3.31 -4.24 -6.22
CA THR A 80 -4.38 -3.48 -6.89
C THR A 80 -4.46 -3.88 -8.36
N HIS A 81 -5.57 -3.51 -9.05
CA HIS A 81 -5.76 -3.74 -10.47
C HIS A 81 -6.31 -2.50 -11.15
N PHE A 82 -5.42 -1.76 -11.83
CA PHE A 82 -5.70 -0.47 -12.45
C PHE A 82 -5.43 -0.41 -13.95
N ASP A 83 -4.97 -1.50 -14.57
CA ASP A 83 -4.74 -1.53 -16.01
C ASP A 83 -6.07 -1.50 -16.77
N ALA A 84 -6.24 -0.48 -17.60
CA ALA A 84 -7.45 -0.25 -18.39
C ALA A 84 -7.70 -1.31 -19.46
N GLN A 85 -6.68 -2.00 -19.93
CA GLN A 85 -6.80 -2.99 -21.00
C GLN A 85 -7.41 -4.31 -20.52
N GLY A 86 -7.27 -4.65 -19.23
CA GLY A 86 -7.99 -5.75 -18.60
C GLY A 86 -9.41 -5.36 -18.22
N ALA A 87 -10.28 -5.14 -19.17
CA ALA A 87 -11.58 -4.46 -19.07
C ALA A 87 -12.51 -4.87 -17.91
N TRP A 88 -12.38 -6.07 -17.35
CA TRP A 88 -13.24 -6.53 -16.26
C TRP A 88 -12.73 -6.16 -14.86
N LEU A 89 -11.46 -5.78 -14.72
CA LEU A 89 -10.84 -5.39 -13.45
C LEU A 89 -10.78 -3.87 -13.25
N ASN A 90 -10.86 -3.09 -14.30
CA ASN A 90 -10.54 -1.68 -14.39
C ASN A 90 -11.26 -0.78 -13.38
N LEU A 91 -10.45 0.02 -12.66
CA LEU A 91 -10.86 1.12 -11.79
C LEU A 91 -9.98 2.35 -12.05
N ASP A 92 -10.51 3.54 -11.75
CA ASP A 92 -9.72 4.77 -11.70
C ASP A 92 -8.73 4.72 -10.52
N PRO A 93 -7.41 4.78 -10.76
CA PRO A 93 -6.43 4.66 -9.69
C PRO A 93 -6.46 5.83 -8.71
N ASP A 94 -6.66 7.06 -9.19
CA ASP A 94 -6.58 8.25 -8.37
C ASP A 94 -7.75 8.30 -7.37
N TYR A 95 -8.98 8.07 -7.85
CA TYR A 95 -10.13 8.09 -6.98
C TYR A 95 -10.05 7.00 -5.91
N HIS A 96 -9.79 5.75 -6.32
CA HIS A 96 -9.85 4.61 -5.39
C HIS A 96 -8.68 4.55 -4.42
N ALA A 97 -7.49 4.96 -4.83
CA ALA A 97 -6.33 4.99 -3.95
C ALA A 97 -6.35 6.23 -3.05
N LEU A 98 -6.43 7.43 -3.63
CA LEU A 98 -6.25 8.68 -2.89
C LEU A 98 -7.38 8.94 -1.89
N SER A 99 -8.63 8.51 -2.19
CA SER A 99 -9.76 8.60 -1.25
C SER A 99 -9.60 7.72 -0.01
N SER A 100 -8.70 6.74 -0.06
CA SER A 100 -8.38 5.83 1.05
C SER A 100 -7.06 6.16 1.75
N GLY A 101 -6.39 7.27 1.41
CA GLY A 101 -5.09 7.62 1.98
C GLY A 101 -3.91 6.90 1.33
N VAL A 102 -4.15 6.12 0.28
CA VAL A 102 -3.09 5.39 -0.47
C VAL A 102 -2.39 6.36 -1.40
N THR A 103 -1.11 6.58 -1.16
CA THR A 103 -0.25 7.44 -1.99
C THR A 103 0.65 6.65 -2.94
N THR A 104 0.78 5.35 -2.68
CA THR A 104 1.50 4.40 -3.55
C THR A 104 0.65 3.13 -3.69
N ALA A 105 0.31 2.78 -4.91
CA ALA A 105 -0.39 1.55 -5.25
C ALA A 105 0.47 0.71 -6.21
N VAL A 106 0.37 -0.61 -6.09
CA VAL A 106 1.10 -1.53 -6.96
C VAL A 106 0.09 -2.39 -7.70
N ASP A 107 0.03 -2.24 -9.01
CA ASP A 107 -0.76 -3.14 -9.85
C ASP A 107 -0.18 -4.55 -9.79
N ALA A 108 -1.00 -5.53 -9.46
CA ALA A 108 -0.56 -6.90 -9.16
C ALA A 108 -0.64 -7.80 -10.40
N GLY A 109 -0.06 -7.37 -11.50
CA GLY A 109 0.11 -8.18 -12.69
C GLY A 109 -1.06 -8.14 -13.65
N SER A 110 -1.82 -7.07 -13.71
CA SER A 110 -2.81 -6.87 -14.77
C SER A 110 -2.14 -6.89 -16.14
N SER A 111 -0.91 -6.32 -16.25
CA SER A 111 -0.09 -6.35 -17.46
C SER A 111 1.09 -7.34 -17.36
N GLY A 112 1.53 -7.84 -18.50
CA GLY A 112 2.76 -8.62 -18.69
C GLY A 112 3.76 -7.91 -19.63
N HIS A 113 4.85 -8.60 -19.99
CA HIS A 113 5.93 -7.98 -20.78
C HIS A 113 5.49 -7.53 -22.18
N LYS A 114 4.39 -8.02 -22.72
CA LYS A 114 3.90 -7.66 -24.06
C LYS A 114 3.12 -6.35 -24.09
N ASN A 115 2.50 -5.95 -22.97
CA ASN A 115 1.61 -4.79 -22.91
C ASN A 115 1.94 -3.80 -21.77
N PHE A 116 3.02 -4.00 -21.02
CA PHE A 116 3.41 -3.07 -19.94
C PHE A 116 3.64 -1.64 -20.43
N GLU A 117 4.20 -1.46 -21.62
CA GLU A 117 4.43 -0.11 -22.19
C GLU A 117 3.12 0.63 -22.44
N ALA A 118 2.08 -0.08 -22.88
CA ALA A 118 0.75 0.51 -23.02
C ALA A 118 0.16 0.89 -21.65
N PHE A 119 0.22 -0.02 -20.67
CA PHE A 119 -0.20 0.28 -19.28
C PHE A 119 0.55 1.50 -18.71
N LYS A 120 1.87 1.58 -18.97
CA LYS A 120 2.66 2.72 -18.54
C LYS A 120 2.15 4.02 -19.15
N SER A 121 2.01 4.09 -20.47
CA SER A 121 1.64 5.33 -21.17
C SER A 121 0.18 5.73 -20.97
N GLU A 122 -0.73 4.77 -20.83
CA GLU A 122 -2.16 5.03 -20.74
C GLU A 122 -2.65 5.30 -19.31
N VAL A 123 -1.97 4.69 -18.30
CA VAL A 123 -2.42 4.77 -16.91
C VAL A 123 -1.35 5.35 -15.98
N ILE A 124 -0.14 4.74 -15.94
CA ILE A 124 0.87 5.10 -14.94
C ILE A 124 1.31 6.56 -15.10
N ASP A 125 1.60 6.99 -16.33
CA ASP A 125 2.16 8.32 -16.61
C ASP A 125 1.13 9.45 -16.35
N GLY A 126 -0.17 9.14 -16.35
CA GLY A 126 -1.25 10.10 -16.06
C GLY A 126 -1.70 10.13 -14.60
N ALA A 127 -1.37 9.13 -13.80
CA ALA A 127 -1.86 8.98 -12.44
C ALA A 127 -1.21 9.98 -11.46
N ARG A 128 -2.01 10.54 -10.55
CA ARG A 128 -1.53 11.35 -9.42
C ARG A 128 -1.00 10.47 -8.29
N VAL A 129 -1.66 9.33 -8.05
CA VAL A 129 -1.12 8.31 -7.15
C VAL A 129 0.18 7.75 -7.75
N ARG A 130 1.16 7.40 -6.90
CA ARG A 130 2.32 6.66 -7.40
C ARG A 130 1.88 5.26 -7.76
N LEU A 131 1.89 4.92 -9.05
CA LEU A 131 1.64 3.58 -9.53
C LEU A 131 2.96 2.86 -9.80
N LEU A 132 3.08 1.68 -9.21
CA LEU A 132 4.12 0.68 -9.45
C LEU A 132 3.44 -0.59 -9.96
N ALA A 133 4.22 -1.61 -10.36
CA ALA A 133 3.66 -2.85 -10.84
C ALA A 133 4.47 -4.08 -10.40
N PHE A 134 3.79 -5.17 -10.08
CA PHE A 134 4.30 -6.50 -10.32
C PHE A 134 3.98 -6.86 -11.76
N LEU A 135 4.98 -7.30 -12.52
CA LEU A 135 4.78 -7.71 -13.91
C LEU A 135 4.28 -9.15 -13.94
N ASN A 136 3.19 -9.44 -14.65
CA ASN A 136 2.73 -10.82 -14.79
C ASN A 136 3.77 -11.64 -15.56
N ILE A 137 4.01 -12.90 -15.13
CA ILE A 137 4.86 -13.85 -15.87
C ILE A 137 4.24 -14.19 -17.22
N VAL A 138 2.91 -14.18 -17.31
CA VAL A 138 2.16 -14.31 -18.58
C VAL A 138 2.33 -13.04 -19.41
N GLY A 139 2.81 -13.16 -20.62
CA GLY A 139 3.19 -12.03 -21.45
C GLY A 139 2.09 -11.02 -21.71
N ALA A 140 0.86 -11.46 -21.84
CA ALA A 140 -0.31 -10.59 -22.01
C ALA A 140 -0.92 -10.09 -20.69
N GLY A 141 -0.48 -10.60 -19.53
CA GLY A 141 -1.09 -10.26 -18.25
C GLY A 141 -2.36 -11.05 -17.92
N MET A 142 -3.27 -10.48 -17.13
CA MET A 142 -4.51 -11.12 -16.68
C MET A 142 -5.63 -10.98 -17.72
N TYR A 143 -5.58 -11.79 -18.76
CA TYR A 143 -6.55 -11.78 -19.86
C TYR A 143 -7.46 -13.01 -19.91
N GLY A 144 -7.58 -13.74 -18.80
CA GLY A 144 -8.46 -14.89 -18.66
C GLY A 144 -7.78 -16.23 -18.85
N ALA A 145 -8.49 -17.31 -18.50
CA ALA A 145 -7.93 -18.64 -18.31
C ALA A 145 -7.21 -19.22 -19.53
N GLU A 146 -7.65 -18.93 -20.75
CA GLU A 146 -7.00 -19.40 -21.97
C GLU A 146 -5.57 -18.91 -22.09
N VAL A 147 -5.36 -17.61 -21.83
CA VAL A 147 -4.04 -16.98 -21.90
C VAL A 147 -3.20 -17.31 -20.65
N GLU A 148 -3.82 -17.23 -19.47
CA GLU A 148 -3.12 -17.43 -18.18
C GLU A 148 -2.70 -18.88 -17.94
N ASN A 149 -3.25 -19.86 -18.66
CA ASN A 149 -2.83 -21.26 -18.62
C ASN A 149 -1.84 -21.63 -19.75
N ASN A 150 -1.55 -20.72 -20.67
CA ASN A 150 -0.64 -20.99 -21.77
C ASN A 150 0.82 -20.77 -21.33
N VAL A 151 1.54 -21.86 -21.08
CA VAL A 151 2.95 -21.83 -20.68
C VAL A 151 3.84 -21.13 -21.73
N ALA A 152 3.48 -21.15 -23.00
CA ALA A 152 4.24 -20.45 -24.05
C ALA A 152 4.22 -18.91 -23.89
N GLU A 153 3.23 -18.37 -23.18
CA GLU A 153 3.15 -16.95 -22.81
C GLU A 153 4.09 -16.55 -21.66
N MET A 154 4.66 -17.54 -20.93
CA MET A 154 5.43 -17.31 -19.70
C MET A 154 6.93 -17.30 -19.98
N ASP A 155 7.41 -16.24 -20.66
CA ASP A 155 8.83 -16.07 -20.97
C ASP A 155 9.58 -15.35 -19.84
N ALA A 156 10.34 -16.12 -19.07
CA ALA A 156 11.12 -15.61 -17.95
C ALA A 156 12.22 -14.61 -18.35
N GLN A 157 12.81 -14.73 -19.54
CA GLN A 157 13.85 -13.81 -20.03
C GLN A 157 13.22 -12.48 -20.46
N ALA A 158 12.11 -12.52 -21.19
CA ALA A 158 11.37 -11.32 -21.61
C ALA A 158 10.81 -10.55 -20.39
N ALA A 159 10.22 -11.27 -19.44
CA ALA A 159 9.72 -10.68 -18.19
C ALA A 159 10.87 -10.03 -17.38
N ALA A 160 11.99 -10.71 -17.20
CA ALA A 160 13.17 -10.17 -16.53
C ALA A 160 13.77 -8.97 -17.27
N GLY A 161 13.75 -8.98 -18.59
CA GLY A 161 14.18 -7.86 -19.44
C GLY A 161 13.34 -6.61 -19.21
N MET A 162 12.00 -6.77 -19.15
CA MET A 162 11.06 -5.68 -18.87
C MET A 162 11.25 -5.10 -17.46
N VAL A 163 11.41 -5.96 -16.43
CA VAL A 163 11.74 -5.50 -15.06
C VAL A 163 13.05 -4.69 -15.04
N LYS A 164 14.08 -5.14 -15.76
CA LYS A 164 15.35 -4.43 -15.81
C LYS A 164 15.23 -3.07 -16.51
N LYS A 165 14.42 -2.98 -17.56
CA LYS A 165 14.16 -1.76 -18.31
C LYS A 165 13.41 -0.71 -17.46
N HIS A 166 12.47 -1.13 -16.63
CA HIS A 166 11.61 -0.27 -15.83
C HIS A 166 11.75 -0.55 -14.32
N ARG A 167 12.98 -0.54 -13.79
CA ARG A 167 13.26 -0.80 -12.36
C ARG A 167 12.65 0.22 -11.40
N ASP A 168 12.41 1.40 -11.88
CA ASP A 168 11.75 2.48 -11.16
C ASP A 168 10.24 2.22 -10.96
N LEU A 169 9.62 1.46 -11.86
CA LEU A 169 8.19 1.16 -11.88
C LEU A 169 7.86 -0.28 -11.50
N ILE A 170 8.63 -1.27 -11.98
CA ILE A 170 8.34 -2.69 -11.75
C ILE A 170 9.10 -3.18 -10.54
N VAL A 171 8.37 -3.63 -9.51
CA VAL A 171 8.91 -4.06 -8.21
C VAL A 171 9.12 -5.57 -8.09
N GLY A 172 8.50 -6.37 -8.96
CA GLY A 172 8.60 -7.82 -8.93
C GLY A 172 7.81 -8.49 -10.05
N ILE A 173 7.66 -9.80 -9.92
CA ILE A 173 6.90 -10.65 -10.85
C ILE A 173 5.62 -11.13 -10.15
N LYS A 174 4.52 -11.20 -10.88
CA LYS A 174 3.26 -11.83 -10.43
C LYS A 174 3.04 -13.14 -11.17
N THR A 175 2.52 -14.14 -10.47
CA THR A 175 1.89 -15.32 -11.06
C THR A 175 0.54 -15.55 -10.39
N ALA A 176 -0.50 -15.79 -11.18
CA ALA A 176 -1.87 -15.96 -10.71
C ALA A 176 -2.68 -16.90 -11.62
N HIS A 177 -3.78 -17.43 -11.10
CA HIS A 177 -4.86 -18.14 -11.80
C HIS A 177 -4.46 -19.38 -12.62
N TYR A 178 -3.18 -19.80 -12.59
CA TYR A 178 -2.70 -20.97 -13.31
C TYR A 178 -3.37 -22.25 -12.84
N GLN A 179 -4.07 -22.95 -13.75
CA GLN A 179 -4.93 -24.08 -13.45
C GLN A 179 -4.25 -25.47 -13.56
N PRO A 180 -3.24 -25.71 -14.42
CA PRO A 180 -2.57 -27.00 -14.51
C PRO A 180 -1.98 -27.47 -13.17
N ALA A 181 -1.79 -28.78 -13.01
CA ALA A 181 -1.35 -29.42 -11.78
C ALA A 181 0.18 -29.45 -11.60
N ASP A 182 0.91 -28.65 -12.38
CA ASP A 182 2.37 -28.52 -12.30
C ASP A 182 2.79 -27.16 -11.70
N TRP A 183 4.10 -26.92 -11.60
CA TRP A 183 4.68 -25.72 -11.02
C TRP A 183 5.23 -24.72 -12.08
N GLU A 184 4.99 -24.96 -13.36
CA GLU A 184 5.58 -24.18 -14.46
C GLU A 184 5.42 -22.67 -14.28
N ALA A 185 4.23 -22.20 -13.95
CA ALA A 185 3.99 -20.75 -13.79
C ALA A 185 4.78 -20.17 -12.61
N VAL A 186 4.85 -20.89 -11.49
CA VAL A 186 5.60 -20.43 -10.31
C VAL A 186 7.10 -20.48 -10.58
N ASP A 187 7.61 -21.58 -11.14
CA ASP A 187 9.04 -21.77 -11.40
C ASP A 187 9.56 -20.77 -12.43
N ARG A 188 8.78 -20.46 -13.46
CA ARG A 188 9.12 -19.41 -14.45
C ARG A 188 9.07 -18.01 -13.86
N ALA A 189 8.11 -17.72 -12.98
CA ALA A 189 8.05 -16.46 -12.26
C ALA A 189 9.28 -16.29 -11.33
N VAL A 190 9.64 -17.35 -10.60
CA VAL A 190 10.85 -17.39 -9.75
C VAL A 190 12.10 -17.19 -10.61
N LYS A 191 12.20 -17.87 -11.75
CA LYS A 191 13.33 -17.69 -12.69
C LYS A 191 13.43 -16.26 -13.21
N ALA A 192 12.32 -15.64 -13.60
CA ALA A 192 12.29 -14.24 -14.03
C ALA A 192 12.75 -13.29 -12.91
N ALA A 193 12.29 -13.54 -11.68
CA ALA A 193 12.66 -12.75 -10.52
C ALA A 193 14.14 -12.91 -10.13
N GLU A 194 14.72 -14.11 -10.27
CA GLU A 194 16.16 -14.33 -10.10
C GLU A 194 16.98 -13.54 -11.13
N LEU A 195 16.61 -13.64 -12.41
CA LEU A 195 17.28 -12.94 -13.52
C LEU A 195 17.20 -11.42 -13.37
N SER A 196 16.12 -10.91 -12.80
CA SER A 196 15.90 -9.47 -12.58
C SER A 196 16.30 -9.00 -11.17
N LYS A 197 16.69 -9.89 -10.25
CA LYS A 197 16.96 -9.61 -8.83
C LYS A 197 15.78 -8.97 -8.13
N SER A 198 14.57 -9.46 -8.42
CA SER A 198 13.30 -9.01 -7.84
C SER A 198 12.64 -10.10 -6.98
N VAL A 199 11.43 -9.85 -6.50
CA VAL A 199 10.61 -10.78 -5.73
C VAL A 199 9.46 -11.31 -6.59
N VAL A 200 8.82 -12.40 -6.14
CA VAL A 200 7.58 -12.90 -6.76
C VAL A 200 6.41 -12.70 -5.80
N MET A 201 5.27 -12.30 -6.33
CA MET A 201 3.98 -12.40 -5.65
C MET A 201 3.22 -13.57 -6.27
N VAL A 202 2.89 -14.56 -5.44
CA VAL A 202 2.20 -15.79 -5.84
C VAL A 202 0.77 -15.77 -5.34
N ASP A 203 -0.16 -15.86 -6.27
CA ASP A 203 -1.55 -16.22 -6.03
C ASP A 203 -1.73 -17.70 -6.39
N PHE A 204 -2.07 -18.51 -5.41
CA PHE A 204 -2.08 -19.96 -5.52
C PHE A 204 -3.46 -20.54 -5.26
N HIS A 205 -3.83 -21.48 -6.11
CA HIS A 205 -4.99 -22.34 -5.91
C HIS A 205 -4.55 -23.80 -5.81
N PRO A 206 -4.84 -24.50 -4.69
CA PRO A 206 -4.51 -25.91 -4.56
C PRO A 206 -5.26 -26.75 -5.59
N LYS A 207 -4.57 -27.77 -6.12
CA LYS A 207 -5.08 -28.74 -7.10
C LYS A 207 -4.57 -30.11 -6.74
N PRO A 208 -5.26 -31.20 -7.13
CA PRO A 208 -4.66 -32.55 -7.06
C PRO A 208 -3.29 -32.55 -7.75
N GLY A 209 -2.26 -33.03 -7.05
CA GLY A 209 -0.87 -33.05 -7.55
C GLY A 209 -0.10 -31.73 -7.34
N ARG A 210 -0.72 -30.71 -6.73
CA ARG A 210 -0.08 -29.43 -6.43
C ARG A 210 -0.41 -28.99 -5.01
N ASP A 211 0.42 -29.45 -4.07
CA ASP A 211 0.18 -29.26 -2.64
C ASP A 211 0.66 -27.91 -2.12
N TYR A 212 -0.14 -27.30 -1.25
CA TYR A 212 0.16 -25.99 -0.69
C TYR A 212 1.46 -25.95 0.15
N PRO A 213 1.75 -26.93 1.05
CA PRO A 213 3.04 -26.97 1.75
C PRO A 213 4.23 -27.01 0.79
N GLU A 214 4.11 -27.70 -0.33
CA GLU A 214 5.17 -27.77 -1.34
C GLU A 214 5.46 -26.40 -1.94
N LEU A 215 4.42 -25.64 -2.29
CA LEU A 215 4.58 -24.27 -2.77
C LEU A 215 5.45 -23.45 -1.82
N ILE A 216 5.00 -23.31 -0.58
CA ILE A 216 5.60 -22.35 0.36
C ILE A 216 6.93 -22.82 0.96
N LEU A 217 7.20 -24.11 0.91
CA LEU A 217 8.44 -24.69 1.44
C LEU A 217 9.50 -24.97 0.37
N LYS A 218 9.13 -25.18 -0.91
CA LYS A 218 10.08 -25.57 -1.95
C LYS A 218 10.16 -24.57 -3.10
N HIS A 219 9.04 -24.05 -3.59
CA HIS A 219 9.00 -23.19 -4.79
C HIS A 219 9.13 -21.70 -4.49
N MET A 220 8.77 -21.24 -3.28
CA MET A 220 8.95 -19.84 -2.88
C MET A 220 10.28 -19.62 -2.17
N ARG A 221 10.93 -18.50 -2.47
CA ARG A 221 12.20 -18.06 -1.90
C ARG A 221 11.98 -17.12 -0.71
N PRO A 222 12.98 -16.91 0.17
CA PRO A 222 12.95 -15.84 1.14
C PRO A 222 12.71 -14.48 0.46
N GLY A 223 11.70 -13.75 0.94
CA GLY A 223 11.26 -12.46 0.40
C GLY A 223 10.18 -12.56 -0.68
N ASP A 224 9.87 -13.75 -1.19
CA ASP A 224 8.70 -13.93 -2.05
C ASP A 224 7.40 -13.83 -1.24
N ILE A 225 6.34 -13.38 -1.88
CA ILE A 225 5.08 -12.97 -1.26
C ILE A 225 3.98 -13.96 -1.63
N HIS A 226 3.37 -14.60 -0.63
CA HIS A 226 2.12 -15.32 -0.81
C HIS A 226 0.96 -14.39 -0.51
N THR A 227 0.18 -14.05 -1.54
CA THR A 227 -1.04 -13.25 -1.38
C THR A 227 -2.28 -14.12 -1.17
N HIS A 228 -3.39 -13.53 -0.76
CA HIS A 228 -4.67 -14.20 -0.53
C HIS A 228 -4.65 -15.29 0.56
N PHE A 229 -3.71 -15.21 1.48
CA PHE A 229 -3.52 -16.31 2.43
C PHE A 229 -4.65 -16.46 3.47
N TYR A 230 -5.55 -15.47 3.62
CA TYR A 230 -6.77 -15.63 4.40
C TYR A 230 -7.98 -16.09 3.58
N GLY A 231 -7.76 -16.47 2.32
CA GLY A 231 -8.78 -17.02 1.44
C GLY A 231 -9.15 -18.45 1.77
N ARG A 232 -10.35 -18.88 1.34
CA ARG A 232 -10.89 -20.22 1.59
C ARG A 232 -10.11 -21.35 0.92
N LEU A 233 -9.34 -21.03 -0.12
CA LEU A 233 -8.59 -22.03 -0.90
C LEU A 233 -7.21 -22.33 -0.29
N THR A 234 -6.76 -21.52 0.66
CA THR A 234 -5.47 -21.70 1.32
C THR A 234 -5.66 -22.54 2.59
N PRO A 235 -5.05 -23.72 2.71
CA PRO A 235 -5.24 -24.60 3.87
C PRO A 235 -4.32 -24.22 5.05
N GLN A 236 -4.37 -22.94 5.47
CA GLN A 236 -3.53 -22.42 6.54
C GLN A 236 -3.94 -22.85 7.95
N LEU A 237 -5.16 -23.33 8.12
CA LEU A 237 -5.68 -23.84 9.40
C LEU A 237 -5.97 -25.35 9.28
N ASP A 238 -5.76 -26.08 10.36
CA ASP A 238 -6.23 -27.46 10.51
C ASP A 238 -7.73 -27.53 10.89
N ALA A 239 -8.25 -28.74 11.03
CA ALA A 239 -9.65 -28.97 11.42
C ALA A 239 -9.99 -28.40 12.82
N SER A 240 -9.00 -28.21 13.69
CA SER A 240 -9.10 -27.60 15.01
C SER A 240 -8.94 -26.09 14.98
N LYS A 241 -8.84 -25.48 13.79
CA LYS A 241 -8.58 -24.05 13.56
C LYS A 241 -7.19 -23.60 14.04
N LYS A 242 -6.25 -24.50 14.20
CA LYS A 242 -4.85 -24.16 14.49
C LYS A 242 -4.11 -23.85 13.22
N VAL A 243 -3.22 -22.86 13.27
CA VAL A 243 -2.33 -22.53 12.16
C VAL A 243 -1.40 -23.71 11.92
N GLN A 244 -1.38 -24.18 10.69
CA GLN A 244 -0.58 -25.33 10.26
C GLN A 244 0.92 -25.11 10.52
N PRO A 245 1.67 -26.13 10.97
CA PRO A 245 3.10 -26.00 11.26
C PRO A 245 3.92 -25.47 10.08
N TYR A 246 3.61 -25.91 8.86
CA TYR A 246 4.33 -25.47 7.65
C TYR A 246 4.17 -23.96 7.37
N MET A 247 3.11 -23.32 7.86
CA MET A 247 2.96 -21.86 7.75
C MET A 247 4.03 -21.12 8.57
N TRP A 248 4.27 -21.59 9.81
CA TRP A 248 5.31 -21.04 10.68
C TRP A 248 6.71 -21.32 10.12
N GLU A 249 6.92 -22.50 9.55
CA GLU A 249 8.17 -22.86 8.90
C GLU A 249 8.45 -21.97 7.69
N ALA A 250 7.47 -21.79 6.81
CA ALA A 250 7.58 -20.89 5.65
C ALA A 250 7.92 -19.46 6.08
N ARG A 251 7.25 -18.94 7.12
CA ARG A 251 7.57 -17.63 7.70
C ARG A 251 8.99 -17.56 8.23
N LYS A 252 9.45 -18.59 8.95
CA LYS A 252 10.83 -18.66 9.45
C LYS A 252 11.86 -18.68 8.31
N ARG A 253 11.52 -19.28 7.18
CA ARG A 253 12.33 -19.26 5.95
C ARG A 253 12.33 -17.89 5.26
N GLY A 254 11.44 -16.98 5.63
CA GLY A 254 11.33 -15.63 5.07
C GLY A 254 10.30 -15.48 3.96
N VAL A 255 9.38 -16.43 3.78
CA VAL A 255 8.19 -16.24 2.93
C VAL A 255 7.28 -15.21 3.60
N LEU A 256 6.81 -14.24 2.84
CA LEU A 256 5.96 -13.15 3.30
C LEU A 256 4.49 -13.44 2.96
N PHE A 257 3.59 -13.00 3.83
CA PHE A 257 2.16 -13.25 3.71
C PHE A 257 1.39 -11.94 3.55
N ASP A 258 0.77 -11.79 2.40
CA ASP A 258 -0.01 -10.61 2.04
C ASP A 258 -1.51 -10.89 2.07
N VAL A 259 -2.31 -9.92 2.52
CA VAL A 259 -3.75 -10.09 2.66
C VAL A 259 -4.43 -10.29 1.31
N GLY A 260 -4.23 -9.37 0.35
CA GLY A 260 -4.92 -9.41 -0.93
C GLY A 260 -6.42 -9.66 -0.76
N HIS A 261 -7.15 -8.74 -0.15
CA HIS A 261 -8.53 -8.96 0.32
C HIS A 261 -9.47 -9.46 -0.79
N GLY A 262 -9.50 -8.78 -1.92
CA GLY A 262 -10.29 -9.13 -3.10
C GLY A 262 -11.78 -9.39 -2.86
N SER A 263 -12.43 -9.95 -3.87
CA SER A 263 -13.83 -10.36 -3.80
C SER A 263 -14.03 -11.82 -3.32
N GLY A 264 -12.94 -12.60 -3.19
CA GLY A 264 -12.99 -14.03 -2.80
C GLY A 264 -11.98 -14.45 -1.74
N SER A 265 -11.05 -13.58 -1.33
CA SER A 265 -9.79 -14.00 -0.72
C SER A 265 -9.57 -13.59 0.73
N PHE A 266 -10.59 -13.04 1.38
CA PHE A 266 -10.54 -12.70 2.81
C PHE A 266 -11.78 -13.20 3.55
N TRP A 267 -11.59 -14.14 4.49
CA TRP A 267 -12.66 -14.75 5.27
C TRP A 267 -12.43 -14.57 6.76
N PHE A 268 -13.37 -13.97 7.50
CA PHE A 268 -13.27 -13.79 8.97
C PHE A 268 -13.05 -15.10 9.70
N ARG A 269 -13.76 -16.17 9.29
CA ARG A 269 -13.61 -17.51 9.91
C ARG A 269 -12.21 -18.11 9.78
N ILE A 270 -11.36 -17.53 8.94
CA ILE A 270 -9.98 -17.93 8.71
C ILE A 270 -9.02 -16.90 9.32
N ALA A 271 -9.24 -15.62 9.06
CA ALA A 271 -8.38 -14.55 9.55
C ALA A 271 -8.38 -14.45 11.08
N GLU A 272 -9.56 -14.50 11.71
CA GLU A 272 -9.68 -14.34 13.16
C GLU A 272 -8.91 -15.42 13.96
N PRO A 273 -9.07 -16.74 13.71
CA PRO A 273 -8.30 -17.76 14.42
C PRO A 273 -6.80 -17.67 14.16
N ALA A 274 -6.37 -17.31 12.96
CA ALA A 274 -4.95 -17.15 12.65
C ALA A 274 -4.35 -15.96 13.41
N ILE A 275 -5.04 -14.82 13.42
CA ILE A 275 -4.64 -13.61 14.14
C ILE A 275 -4.54 -13.86 15.64
N LYS A 276 -5.54 -14.53 16.24
CA LYS A 276 -5.54 -14.89 17.67
C LYS A 276 -4.37 -15.77 18.08
N GLN A 277 -3.80 -16.53 17.16
CA GLN A 277 -2.61 -17.35 17.36
C GLN A 277 -1.31 -16.58 17.06
N GLY A 278 -1.38 -15.30 16.69
CA GLY A 278 -0.22 -14.48 16.37
C GLY A 278 0.29 -14.64 14.94
N PHE A 279 -0.42 -15.37 14.07
CA PHE A 279 -0.08 -15.44 12.65
C PHE A 279 -0.65 -14.24 11.90
N LEU A 280 0.02 -13.10 12.07
CA LEU A 280 -0.38 -11.82 11.48
C LEU A 280 0.09 -11.71 10.03
N PRO A 281 -0.58 -10.90 9.17
CA PRO A 281 -0.07 -10.62 7.84
C PRO A 281 1.22 -9.79 7.90
N ASP A 282 2.07 -9.91 6.88
CA ASP A 282 3.21 -9.03 6.70
C ASP A 282 2.76 -7.70 6.08
N THR A 283 1.80 -7.74 5.16
CA THR A 283 1.21 -6.56 4.52
C THR A 283 -0.32 -6.65 4.50
N ILE A 284 -0.96 -5.49 4.66
CA ILE A 284 -2.39 -5.32 4.42
C ILE A 284 -2.53 -4.69 3.05
N SER A 285 -3.20 -5.40 2.14
CA SER A 285 -3.48 -4.97 0.78
C SER A 285 -4.90 -5.30 0.38
N THR A 286 -5.39 -4.71 -0.68
CA THR A 286 -6.82 -4.74 -0.99
C THR A 286 -7.21 -5.72 -2.07
N ASP A 287 -6.33 -6.00 -3.03
CA ASP A 287 -6.74 -6.61 -4.29
C ASP A 287 -7.97 -5.86 -4.86
N ILE A 288 -7.83 -4.51 -4.89
CA ILE A 288 -8.92 -3.65 -5.34
C ILE A 288 -9.11 -3.78 -6.84
N HIS A 289 -10.33 -4.12 -7.22
CA HIS A 289 -10.78 -4.24 -8.58
C HIS A 289 -12.31 -4.04 -8.64
N LYS A 290 -12.88 -3.95 -9.83
CA LYS A 290 -14.29 -3.64 -10.05
C LYS A 290 -15.28 -4.43 -9.17
N ASN A 291 -15.01 -5.72 -8.91
CA ASN A 291 -15.92 -6.54 -8.11
C ASN A 291 -15.67 -6.39 -6.59
N SER A 292 -14.41 -6.14 -6.17
CA SER A 292 -14.05 -6.07 -4.75
C SER A 292 -14.46 -4.75 -4.10
N VAL A 293 -14.63 -3.68 -4.86
CA VAL A 293 -15.11 -2.38 -4.35
C VAL A 293 -16.60 -2.40 -4.03
N MET A 294 -17.36 -3.34 -4.58
CA MET A 294 -18.81 -3.44 -4.41
C MET A 294 -19.17 -3.95 -3.02
N LEU A 295 -19.68 -5.19 -2.91
CA LEU A 295 -20.15 -5.75 -1.62
C LEU A 295 -19.06 -5.91 -0.58
N PRO A 296 -17.89 -6.50 -0.86
CA PRO A 296 -16.84 -6.64 0.16
C PRO A 296 -16.25 -5.30 0.62
N ARG A 297 -16.43 -4.26 -0.19
CA ARG A 297 -15.85 -2.92 0.04
C ARG A 297 -14.38 -3.02 0.45
N ALA A 298 -13.58 -3.69 -0.38
CA ALA A 298 -12.17 -3.93 -0.13
C ALA A 298 -11.31 -2.69 -0.45
N THR A 299 -11.71 -1.51 0.06
CA THR A 299 -10.84 -0.33 0.04
C THR A 299 -9.78 -0.44 1.13
N MET A 300 -8.67 0.27 0.98
CA MET A 300 -7.57 0.19 1.96
C MET A 300 -8.05 0.55 3.37
N ILE A 301 -8.76 1.65 3.51
CA ILE A 301 -9.24 2.12 4.82
C ILE A 301 -10.24 1.14 5.46
N THR A 302 -11.11 0.53 4.65
CA THR A 302 -12.06 -0.49 5.14
C THR A 302 -11.34 -1.78 5.53
N THR A 303 -10.36 -2.20 4.73
CA THR A 303 -9.56 -3.39 5.03
C THR A 303 -8.77 -3.20 6.33
N MET A 304 -8.11 -2.06 6.51
CA MET A 304 -7.42 -1.70 7.76
C MET A 304 -8.39 -1.72 8.96
N SER A 305 -9.62 -1.21 8.78
CA SER A 305 -10.66 -1.23 9.84
C SER A 305 -11.04 -2.65 10.26
N LYS A 306 -11.12 -3.60 9.32
CA LYS A 306 -11.36 -5.01 9.62
C LYS A 306 -10.26 -5.58 10.53
N PHE A 307 -8.99 -5.33 10.22
CA PHE A 307 -7.88 -5.81 11.05
C PHE A 307 -7.85 -5.17 12.44
N LEU A 308 -8.21 -3.89 12.54
CA LEU A 308 -8.34 -3.21 13.82
C LEU A 308 -9.40 -3.88 14.72
N ASN A 309 -10.53 -4.32 14.14
CA ASN A 309 -11.60 -5.02 14.86
C ASN A 309 -11.30 -6.53 15.05
N LEU A 310 -10.35 -7.10 14.34
CA LEU A 310 -9.83 -8.46 14.57
C LEU A 310 -8.74 -8.52 15.64
N GLY A 311 -8.40 -7.39 16.27
CA GLY A 311 -7.52 -7.33 17.44
C GLY A 311 -6.11 -6.83 17.19
N LEU A 312 -5.76 -6.36 15.98
CA LEU A 312 -4.51 -5.66 15.78
C LEU A 312 -4.57 -4.27 16.43
N THR A 313 -3.45 -3.81 16.96
CA THR A 313 -3.34 -2.41 17.41
C THR A 313 -3.31 -1.47 16.20
N LEU A 314 -3.65 -0.20 16.42
CA LEU A 314 -3.58 0.80 15.35
C LEU A 314 -2.16 0.91 14.77
N GLU A 315 -1.14 0.87 15.62
CA GLU A 315 0.26 0.87 15.19
C GLU A 315 0.57 -0.34 14.30
N GLN A 316 0.13 -1.54 14.68
CA GLN A 316 0.32 -2.76 13.88
C GLN A 316 -0.37 -2.69 12.52
N VAL A 317 -1.56 -2.08 12.45
CA VAL A 317 -2.30 -1.87 11.21
C VAL A 317 -1.57 -0.86 10.32
N VAL A 318 -1.19 0.30 10.86
CA VAL A 318 -0.46 1.34 10.11
C VAL A 318 0.91 0.83 9.64
N GLU A 319 1.64 0.09 10.48
CA GLU A 319 2.93 -0.50 10.10
C GLU A 319 2.80 -1.39 8.85
N ARG A 320 1.72 -2.21 8.78
CA ARG A 320 1.44 -3.14 7.67
C ARG A 320 0.83 -2.48 6.44
N ALA A 321 0.50 -1.22 6.55
CA ALA A 321 0.00 -0.39 5.46
C ALA A 321 1.00 0.72 5.03
N THR A 322 2.19 0.78 5.65
CA THR A 322 3.20 1.81 5.37
C THR A 322 4.59 1.19 5.20
N ILE A 323 5.39 1.12 6.27
CA ILE A 323 6.80 0.73 6.17
C ILE A 323 7.01 -0.76 5.83
N ARG A 324 6.12 -1.66 6.24
CA ARG A 324 6.25 -3.08 5.86
C ARG A 324 6.08 -3.28 4.37
N PRO A 325 4.97 -2.84 3.71
CA PRO A 325 4.86 -2.95 2.26
C PRO A 325 5.99 -2.22 1.52
N ALA A 326 6.46 -1.05 2.00
CA ALA A 326 7.61 -0.37 1.42
C ALA A 326 8.86 -1.26 1.39
N LYS A 327 9.16 -1.96 2.48
CA LYS A 327 10.28 -2.91 2.54
C LYS A 327 10.07 -4.12 1.63
N VAL A 328 8.85 -4.66 1.60
CA VAL A 328 8.48 -5.81 0.76
C VAL A 328 8.71 -5.53 -0.71
N ILE A 329 8.29 -4.35 -1.19
CA ILE A 329 8.52 -3.93 -2.58
C ILE A 329 9.89 -3.30 -2.82
N ARG A 330 10.79 -3.34 -1.82
CA ARG A 330 12.16 -2.78 -1.88
C ARG A 330 12.21 -1.30 -2.20
N ARG A 331 11.28 -0.53 -1.63
CA ARG A 331 11.21 0.94 -1.67
C ARG A 331 11.22 1.51 -0.25
N PRO A 332 12.32 1.33 0.52
CA PRO A 332 12.36 1.71 1.95
C PRO A 332 12.28 3.23 2.16
N GLU A 333 12.47 4.03 1.11
CA GLU A 333 12.26 5.47 1.11
C GLU A 333 10.79 5.88 1.20
N LEU A 334 9.87 4.94 0.99
CA LEU A 334 8.43 5.13 1.14
C LEU A 334 7.97 4.71 2.55
N GLY A 335 6.74 5.06 2.90
CA GLY A 335 6.13 4.61 4.16
C GLY A 335 6.78 5.20 5.42
N THR A 336 7.32 6.42 5.34
CA THR A 336 7.96 7.15 6.44
C THR A 336 7.69 8.65 6.36
N LEU A 337 7.69 9.33 7.51
CA LEU A 337 7.69 10.78 7.65
C LEU A 337 9.08 11.33 8.04
N SER A 338 10.14 10.60 7.72
CA SER A 338 11.51 11.10 7.95
C SER A 338 11.74 12.42 7.20
N GLU A 339 12.45 13.34 7.83
CA GLU A 339 12.86 14.59 7.18
C GLU A 339 13.69 14.27 5.92
N GLY A 340 13.36 14.93 4.81
CA GLY A 340 13.93 14.66 3.48
C GLY A 340 13.21 13.56 2.67
N ALA A 341 12.33 12.76 3.29
CA ALA A 341 11.49 11.81 2.56
C ALA A 341 10.47 12.52 1.66
N GLY A 342 9.89 11.81 0.72
CA GLY A 342 8.77 12.32 -0.08
C GLY A 342 7.57 12.69 0.81
N ALA A 343 6.96 13.83 0.55
CA ALA A 343 5.79 14.30 1.30
C ALA A 343 4.52 13.58 0.83
N ASP A 344 4.43 12.30 1.19
CA ASP A 344 3.28 11.42 1.00
C ASP A 344 2.69 11.12 2.38
N ILE A 345 1.46 11.58 2.65
CA ILE A 345 0.85 11.57 3.98
C ILE A 345 -0.61 11.16 3.87
N ALA A 346 -1.07 10.33 4.81
CA ALA A 346 -2.48 10.10 5.06
C ALA A 346 -2.88 10.67 6.43
N VAL A 347 -3.97 11.42 6.46
CA VAL A 347 -4.60 11.90 7.69
C VAL A 347 -5.87 11.09 7.88
N ILE A 348 -5.92 10.31 8.95
CA ILE A 348 -7.00 9.38 9.21
C ILE A 348 -7.69 9.68 10.53
N GLU A 349 -8.97 9.35 10.60
CA GLU A 349 -9.80 9.42 11.80
C GLU A 349 -10.13 8.01 12.27
N VAL A 350 -10.09 7.78 13.58
CA VAL A 350 -10.66 6.59 14.21
C VAL A 350 -12.05 6.95 14.74
N GLN A 351 -13.06 6.46 14.08
CA GLN A 351 -14.45 6.61 14.50
C GLN A 351 -14.81 5.49 15.47
N HIS A 352 -15.56 5.82 16.51
CA HIS A 352 -16.09 4.88 17.51
C HIS A 352 -17.60 4.76 17.35
N GLY A 353 -18.12 3.53 17.39
CA GLY A 353 -19.55 3.26 17.22
C GLY A 353 -19.80 1.80 16.88
N THR A 354 -20.92 1.50 16.27
CA THR A 354 -21.24 0.17 15.75
C THR A 354 -21.09 0.17 14.24
N PHE A 355 -20.18 -0.64 13.73
CA PHE A 355 -19.86 -0.73 12.30
C PHE A 355 -19.98 -2.16 11.81
N GLU A 356 -20.49 -2.32 10.62
CA GLU A 356 -20.65 -3.61 9.98
C GLU A 356 -19.64 -3.79 8.85
N PHE A 357 -18.90 -4.89 8.90
CA PHE A 357 -17.89 -5.26 7.92
C PHE A 357 -18.25 -6.59 7.27
N LEU A 358 -18.09 -6.68 5.96
CA LEU A 358 -18.32 -7.90 5.20
C LEU A 358 -16.98 -8.53 4.79
N ASP A 359 -16.91 -9.85 4.85
CA ASP A 359 -15.82 -10.60 4.25
C ASP A 359 -16.14 -11.01 2.80
N SER A 360 -15.19 -11.66 2.14
CA SER A 360 -15.37 -12.14 0.75
C SER A 360 -16.31 -13.36 0.65
N GLY A 361 -16.69 -13.98 1.76
CA GLY A 361 -17.66 -15.07 1.84
C GLY A 361 -19.06 -14.60 2.28
N PHE A 362 -19.29 -13.27 2.27
CA PHE A 362 -20.52 -12.63 2.75
C PHE A 362 -20.83 -12.84 4.23
N GLY A 363 -19.80 -13.20 5.02
CA GLY A 363 -19.86 -13.16 6.46
C GLY A 363 -19.83 -11.72 6.96
N LYS A 364 -20.67 -11.42 7.96
CA LYS A 364 -20.71 -10.09 8.61
C LYS A 364 -19.99 -10.14 9.96
N HIS A 365 -19.10 -9.17 10.19
CA HIS A 365 -18.48 -8.89 11.49
C HIS A 365 -18.97 -7.54 12.00
N ILE A 366 -19.32 -7.46 13.27
CA ILE A 366 -19.70 -6.21 13.93
C ILE A 366 -18.49 -5.75 14.74
N GLY A 367 -18.01 -4.55 14.45
CA GLY A 367 -16.88 -3.93 15.14
C GLY A 367 -17.28 -2.61 15.80
N ASP A 368 -16.39 -2.09 16.62
CA ASP A 368 -16.58 -0.85 17.41
C ASP A 368 -15.75 0.33 16.87
N ARG A 369 -14.87 0.10 15.88
CA ARG A 369 -13.98 1.10 15.31
C ARG A 369 -14.00 1.07 13.79
N ASN A 370 -14.05 2.26 13.19
CA ASN A 370 -13.93 2.44 11.75
C ASN A 370 -12.86 3.50 11.46
N LEU A 371 -12.00 3.22 10.51
CA LEU A 371 -11.04 4.20 10.01
C LEU A 371 -11.68 4.97 8.85
N ARG A 372 -11.42 6.27 8.79
CA ARG A 372 -11.83 7.15 7.69
C ARG A 372 -10.64 8.00 7.25
N CYS A 373 -10.43 8.09 5.96
CA CYS A 373 -9.45 9.03 5.40
C CYS A 373 -10.05 10.43 5.38
N ALA A 374 -9.43 11.36 6.09
CA ALA A 374 -9.84 12.77 6.12
C ALA A 374 -9.11 13.59 5.07
N LEU A 375 -7.79 13.33 4.90
CA LEU A 375 -6.96 14.08 3.95
C LEU A 375 -5.84 13.17 3.40
N THR A 376 -5.52 13.34 2.12
CA THR A 376 -4.34 12.72 1.50
C THR A 376 -3.45 13.80 0.90
N VAL A 377 -2.18 13.77 1.29
CA VAL A 377 -1.13 14.57 0.67
C VAL A 377 -0.26 13.65 -0.17
N ARG A 378 -0.10 13.96 -1.45
CA ARG A 378 0.75 13.23 -2.38
C ARG A 378 1.73 14.20 -3.03
N ASN A 379 3.04 13.86 -2.92
CA ASN A 379 4.10 14.69 -3.47
C ASN A 379 4.03 16.16 -2.99
N GLY A 380 3.69 16.35 -1.70
CA GLY A 380 3.58 17.65 -1.05
C GLY A 380 2.28 18.44 -1.34
N ARG A 381 1.36 17.88 -2.12
CA ARG A 381 0.09 18.53 -2.47
C ARG A 381 -1.08 17.80 -1.85
N VAL A 382 -2.05 18.54 -1.33
CA VAL A 382 -3.34 17.96 -0.94
C VAL A 382 -4.05 17.51 -2.23
N VAL A 383 -4.34 16.22 -2.32
CA VAL A 383 -4.99 15.60 -3.49
C VAL A 383 -6.36 15.01 -3.17
N TRP A 384 -6.66 14.81 -1.89
CA TRP A 384 -7.96 14.40 -1.38
C TRP A 384 -8.23 15.10 -0.05
N ASP A 385 -9.44 15.61 0.13
CA ASP A 385 -9.88 16.25 1.38
C ASP A 385 -11.38 16.01 1.54
N THR A 386 -11.73 15.05 2.38
CA THR A 386 -13.11 14.56 2.52
C THR A 386 -14.05 15.64 3.06
N ASP A 387 -13.59 16.41 4.04
CA ASP A 387 -14.41 17.36 4.78
C ASP A 387 -13.94 18.81 4.59
N GLY A 388 -12.99 19.05 3.70
CA GLY A 388 -12.46 20.40 3.46
C GLY A 388 -11.60 20.92 4.61
N ILE A 389 -11.00 20.05 5.44
CA ILE A 389 -10.20 20.48 6.61
C ILE A 389 -8.98 21.33 6.22
N SER A 390 -8.56 21.23 4.97
CA SER A 390 -7.47 22.03 4.41
C SER A 390 -7.95 23.29 3.70
N LEU A 391 -9.24 23.54 3.62
CA LEU A 391 -9.84 24.67 2.91
C LEU A 391 -10.24 25.76 3.90
N THR A 392 -10.30 26.99 3.40
CA THR A 392 -10.84 28.15 4.13
C THR A 392 -12.36 28.17 3.97
N ASP A 393 -13.08 28.53 5.04
CA ASP A 393 -14.52 28.77 4.95
C ASP A 393 -14.84 29.70 3.79
N TRP A 394 -15.93 29.45 3.07
CA TRP A 394 -16.27 30.16 1.86
C TRP A 394 -16.51 31.67 2.11
N THR A 395 -16.92 32.05 3.33
CA THR A 395 -17.12 33.45 3.73
C THR A 395 -15.82 34.23 3.91
N ALA A 396 -14.72 33.52 4.22
CA ALA A 396 -13.37 34.04 4.40
C ALA A 396 -12.45 33.74 3.21
N ALA A 397 -12.92 32.97 2.22
CA ALA A 397 -12.16 32.63 1.02
C ALA A 397 -12.00 33.90 0.16
N GLY A 398 -10.80 34.13 -0.35
CA GLY A 398 -10.53 35.19 -1.31
C GLY A 398 -11.21 34.93 -2.67
N PRO A 399 -10.75 35.58 -3.73
CA PRO A 399 -11.28 35.35 -5.09
C PRO A 399 -11.22 33.87 -5.45
N TYR A 400 -12.32 33.33 -5.95
CA TYR A 400 -12.38 31.93 -6.38
C TYR A 400 -11.54 31.69 -7.63
N SER A 401 -10.90 30.55 -7.66
CA SER A 401 -10.25 30.02 -8.85
C SER A 401 -10.81 28.63 -9.15
N ASN A 402 -10.85 28.25 -10.42
CA ASN A 402 -11.23 26.90 -10.80
C ASN A 402 -10.17 25.90 -10.30
N TYR A 403 -10.63 24.74 -9.87
CA TYR A 403 -9.74 23.61 -9.60
C TYR A 403 -9.01 23.23 -10.89
N ARG A 404 -7.68 23.14 -10.82
CA ARG A 404 -6.81 22.76 -11.96
C ARG A 404 -5.96 21.55 -11.61
#